data_b1c92bb2b1a25439501c3a7efadae16c
#
_entry.id   b1c92bb2b1a25439501c3a7efadae16c
#
_cell.length_a   1.000
_cell.length_b   1.000
_cell.length_c   1.000
_cell.angle_alpha   90.00
_cell.angle_beta   90.00
_cell.angle_gamma   90.00
#
_symmetry.space_group_name_H-M   'P 1'
#
loop_
_entity.id
_entity.type
_entity.pdbx_description
1 polymer ?
#
loop_
_entity_poly.entity_id
_entity_poly.type
_entity_poly.pdbx_seq_one_letter_code
_entity_poly.pdbx_strand_id
1 'polypeptide(L)'
;MLAFQSQLHFVHVGPRFNPTGSAKSNGFGLTCGGVGGFKVMSRVIEGKLCWSDGARGVAIMGSVKSVVNGRRAVSSVVVSCGVENADALVEEKVNVLVVGGGGREHALCYSLRRSPSAGHVFCAPGNAGISRSGDAFCMKDLNISDRLAVYNFCQQYRVGLVVVGPEGPLVAGLVNDLTRAGIPTFGPSSQAAALEGSKNFMKSLCDKYGIPTAKYRTFTDASEAKQYVQEQGAPIVVKADGLAAGKGVVVAMTLNEAFEAIDSMLVKGAFGSAGFRVVIEEYLEGEEASFFAIVDGENAIPLVSAQDHKRVGDGDTGPNTGGMGAYSAAPVLTEELQSKVMESIILPTVNGMAAEGYRFVGVLYAGLMIEKKSRSPKLIEYNVRFGDPECQVLMMRLESDLVQVLLAACKGELKGVSLKWSPGSAMVVVMASNGYPGTYEKGSVIRNISEAEDISPSVKVFHAGTALDSYGNFIAVGGRVLGVTAKGKDLQEARDLAYRAVEKIDWQEGFYRRDIGWRALPRKKTSS
;
A
#
# COMPACT_ATOMS: atom_id res chain seq x y z
N MET A 1 -34.71 -48.10 -8.92
CA MET A 1 -33.59 -47.27 -8.40
C MET A 1 -33.95 -45.82 -8.58
N LEU A 2 -34.45 -45.17 -7.55
CA LEU A 2 -34.76 -43.72 -7.56
C LEU A 2 -34.04 -43.13 -6.33
N ALA A 3 -33.05 -42.30 -6.59
CA ALA A 3 -32.28 -41.58 -5.59
C ALA A 3 -33.11 -40.40 -5.08
N PHE A 4 -33.34 -40.33 -3.77
CA PHE A 4 -33.89 -39.14 -3.10
C PHE A 4 -32.75 -38.34 -2.49
N GLN A 5 -32.52 -37.15 -2.98
CA GLN A 5 -31.75 -36.13 -2.28
C GLN A 5 -32.69 -35.36 -1.34
N SER A 6 -32.44 -35.46 -0.04
CA SER A 6 -33.08 -34.63 0.98
C SER A 6 -32.05 -33.59 1.49
N GLN A 7 -32.32 -32.29 1.27
CA GLN A 7 -31.58 -31.21 1.91
C GLN A 7 -32.13 -30.99 3.33
N LEU A 8 -31.24 -31.08 4.32
CA LEU A 8 -31.52 -30.72 5.72
C LEU A 8 -31.04 -29.28 5.98
N HIS A 9 -31.96 -28.43 6.42
CA HIS A 9 -31.62 -27.09 6.92
C HIS A 9 -31.48 -27.14 8.44
N PHE A 10 -30.36 -26.67 8.96
CA PHE A 10 -30.11 -26.51 10.39
C PHE A 10 -30.45 -25.11 10.88
N VAL A 11 -31.21 -25.01 11.97
CA VAL A 11 -31.38 -23.77 12.73
C VAL A 11 -30.40 -23.82 13.91
N HIS A 12 -29.54 -22.84 14.01
CA HIS A 12 -28.53 -22.72 15.05
C HIS A 12 -29.16 -22.10 16.30
N VAL A 13 -29.20 -22.83 17.41
CA VAL A 13 -29.50 -22.32 18.74
C VAL A 13 -28.24 -22.47 19.59
N GLY A 14 -27.60 -21.34 19.91
CA GLY A 14 -26.38 -21.31 20.71
C GLY A 14 -26.60 -21.69 22.17
N PRO A 15 -25.69 -22.42 22.81
CA PRO A 15 -25.83 -22.83 24.22
C PRO A 15 -25.37 -21.68 25.16
N ARG A 16 -26.20 -21.37 26.15
CA ARG A 16 -25.75 -20.69 27.38
C ARG A 16 -25.15 -21.73 28.33
N PHE A 17 -23.89 -21.58 28.66
CA PHE A 17 -23.21 -22.39 29.68
C PHE A 17 -23.54 -21.87 31.07
N ASN A 18 -23.96 -22.81 31.96
CA ASN A 18 -23.96 -22.63 33.39
C ASN A 18 -23.23 -23.85 34.02
N PRO A 19 -22.21 -23.66 34.85
CA PRO A 19 -21.28 -24.73 35.23
C PRO A 19 -21.64 -25.45 36.51
N THR A 20 -22.90 -25.87 36.72
CA THR A 20 -23.23 -26.86 37.77
C THR A 20 -24.62 -27.41 37.52
N GLY A 21 -24.75 -28.73 37.28
CA GLY A 21 -26.03 -29.41 37.40
C GLY A 21 -26.35 -30.35 36.23
N SER A 22 -26.79 -31.53 36.60
CA SER A 22 -27.19 -32.67 35.77
C SER A 22 -28.11 -32.30 34.60
N ALA A 23 -27.75 -32.77 33.40
CA ALA A 23 -28.56 -32.60 32.19
C ALA A 23 -29.84 -33.44 32.23
N LYS A 24 -30.99 -32.78 32.18
CA LYS A 24 -32.27 -33.39 31.82
C LYS A 24 -32.40 -33.47 30.30
N SER A 25 -32.85 -34.62 29.82
CA SER A 25 -33.09 -34.91 28.40
C SER A 25 -34.20 -34.01 27.84
N ASN A 26 -33.86 -33.13 26.90
CA ASN A 26 -34.83 -32.42 26.09
C ASN A 26 -34.96 -33.13 24.72
N GLY A 27 -36.17 -33.55 24.37
CA GLY A 27 -36.48 -34.13 23.06
C GLY A 27 -36.46 -33.06 21.97
N PHE A 28 -35.82 -33.37 20.84
CA PHE A 28 -35.82 -32.55 19.64
C PHE A 28 -36.90 -33.03 18.68
N GLY A 29 -37.83 -32.17 18.31
CA GLY A 29 -38.83 -32.43 17.28
C GLY A 29 -38.33 -31.95 15.90
N LEU A 30 -38.31 -32.85 14.92
CA LEU A 30 -38.07 -32.52 13.51
C LEU A 30 -39.39 -32.46 12.75
N THR A 31 -39.74 -31.34 12.17
CA THR A 31 -40.86 -31.21 11.23
C THR A 31 -40.35 -31.25 9.80
N CYS A 32 -40.78 -32.26 9.02
CA CYS A 32 -40.55 -32.29 7.57
C CYS A 32 -41.76 -31.74 6.84
N GLY A 33 -41.56 -30.70 6.03
CA GLY A 33 -42.57 -30.20 5.08
C GLY A 33 -42.54 -31.04 3.80
N GLY A 34 -43.67 -31.64 3.43
CA GLY A 34 -43.79 -32.44 2.21
C GLY A 34 -44.44 -31.64 1.08
N VAL A 35 -43.91 -31.83 -0.11
CA VAL A 35 -44.59 -31.41 -1.38
C VAL A 35 -45.13 -32.68 -2.02
N GLY A 36 -46.44 -32.71 -2.26
CA GLY A 36 -47.11 -33.75 -3.03
C GLY A 36 -47.79 -34.84 -2.20
N GLY A 37 -49.07 -34.65 -1.84
CA GLY A 37 -50.13 -35.64 -1.80
C GLY A 37 -50.11 -36.82 -0.81
N PHE A 38 -49.15 -36.93 0.11
CA PHE A 38 -49.15 -37.99 1.12
C PHE A 38 -49.12 -37.40 2.54
N LYS A 39 -50.10 -37.81 3.38
CA LYS A 39 -50.12 -37.51 4.81
C LYS A 39 -48.98 -38.29 5.50
N VAL A 40 -47.95 -37.60 5.92
CA VAL A 40 -46.92 -38.20 6.81
C VAL A 40 -47.22 -37.80 8.25
N MET A 41 -47.53 -38.78 9.08
CA MET A 41 -47.63 -38.59 10.53
C MET A 41 -46.24 -38.18 11.10
N SER A 42 -46.24 -37.18 11.97
CA SER A 42 -45.06 -36.74 12.72
C SER A 42 -44.41 -37.89 13.48
N ARG A 43 -43.10 -38.07 13.32
CA ARG A 43 -42.32 -39.09 14.04
C ARG A 43 -41.38 -38.39 15.05
N VAL A 44 -41.40 -38.89 16.26
CA VAL A 44 -40.46 -38.50 17.31
C VAL A 44 -39.27 -39.45 17.28
N ILE A 45 -38.08 -38.89 17.21
CA ILE A 45 -36.83 -39.65 17.30
C ILE A 45 -36.26 -39.42 18.72
N GLU A 46 -36.22 -40.46 19.53
CA GLU A 46 -35.52 -40.45 20.82
C GLU A 46 -34.09 -40.99 20.60
N GLY A 47 -33.06 -40.17 20.85
CA GLY A 47 -31.67 -40.57 20.70
C GLY A 47 -30.83 -40.18 21.92
N LYS A 48 -29.86 -41.03 22.28
CA LYS A 48 -28.83 -40.73 23.28
C LYS A 48 -27.55 -40.26 22.58
N LEU A 49 -26.99 -39.13 23.02
CA LEU A 49 -25.62 -38.71 22.63
C LEU A 49 -24.62 -39.58 23.40
N CYS A 50 -23.79 -40.31 22.68
CA CYS A 50 -22.63 -40.99 23.24
C CYS A 50 -21.35 -40.28 22.75
N TRP A 51 -20.50 -39.85 23.70
CA TRP A 51 -19.14 -39.40 23.41
C TRP A 51 -18.20 -40.58 23.55
N SER A 52 -17.36 -40.82 22.56
CA SER A 52 -16.24 -41.76 22.68
C SER A 52 -14.93 -40.93 22.67
N ASP A 53 -14.14 -41.08 23.72
CA ASP A 53 -12.78 -40.53 23.75
C ASP A 53 -11.95 -41.20 22.63
N GLY A 54 -11.43 -40.34 21.73
CA GLY A 54 -10.44 -40.75 20.74
C GLY A 54 -10.89 -40.87 19.29
N ALA A 55 -12.17 -40.66 18.94
CA ALA A 55 -12.60 -40.63 17.54
C ALA A 55 -13.13 -39.25 17.13
N ARG A 56 -12.58 -38.71 16.06
CA ARG A 56 -13.02 -37.42 15.44
C ARG A 56 -14.32 -37.63 14.64
N GLY A 57 -15.45 -37.84 15.34
CA GLY A 57 -16.75 -37.92 14.70
C GLY A 57 -17.85 -38.15 15.76
N VAL A 58 -19.00 -37.50 15.57
CA VAL A 58 -20.19 -37.67 16.42
C VAL A 58 -21.12 -38.63 15.72
N ALA A 59 -21.35 -39.83 16.32
CA ALA A 59 -22.35 -40.75 15.85
C ALA A 59 -23.63 -40.62 16.69
N ILE A 60 -24.76 -40.39 16.05
CA ILE A 60 -26.08 -40.37 16.70
C ILE A 60 -26.71 -41.75 16.46
N MET A 61 -26.82 -42.59 17.53
CA MET A 61 -27.59 -43.79 17.47
C MET A 61 -29.04 -43.52 17.84
N GLY A 62 -29.95 -43.75 16.92
CA GLY A 62 -31.38 -43.62 17.14
C GLY A 62 -32.14 -44.83 16.65
N SER A 63 -33.21 -45.20 17.35
CA SER A 63 -34.14 -46.24 16.86
C SER A 63 -35.39 -45.59 16.29
N VAL A 64 -35.78 -46.01 15.08
CA VAL A 64 -37.02 -45.57 14.43
C VAL A 64 -38.06 -46.67 14.60
N LYS A 65 -39.15 -46.38 15.30
CA LYS A 65 -40.30 -47.24 15.38
C LYS A 65 -41.27 -46.92 14.23
N SER A 66 -41.47 -47.84 13.33
CA SER A 66 -42.44 -47.68 12.24
C SER A 66 -43.52 -48.75 12.32
N VAL A 67 -44.73 -48.37 11.99
CA VAL A 67 -45.85 -49.30 11.83
C VAL A 67 -46.21 -49.35 10.35
N VAL A 68 -46.00 -50.51 9.74
CA VAL A 68 -46.40 -50.77 8.35
C VAL A 68 -47.35 -51.99 8.36
N ASN A 69 -48.53 -51.82 7.81
CA ASN A 69 -49.58 -52.90 7.72
C ASN A 69 -49.86 -53.58 9.06
N GLY A 70 -50.01 -52.84 10.15
CA GLY A 70 -50.38 -53.35 11.45
C GLY A 70 -49.29 -54.12 12.21
N ARG A 71 -48.11 -54.27 11.68
CA ARG A 71 -46.95 -54.88 12.35
C ARG A 71 -45.94 -53.82 12.81
N ARG A 72 -45.52 -53.89 14.08
CA ARG A 72 -44.47 -53.03 14.62
C ARG A 72 -43.10 -53.57 14.21
N ALA A 73 -42.34 -52.76 13.49
CA ALA A 73 -40.94 -53.00 13.18
C ALA A 73 -40.06 -51.95 13.87
N VAL A 74 -39.02 -52.44 14.54
CA VAL A 74 -38.00 -51.56 15.13
C VAL A 74 -36.72 -51.73 14.29
N SER A 75 -36.34 -50.69 13.59
CA SER A 75 -35.08 -50.69 12.82
C SER A 75 -34.10 -49.73 13.49
N SER A 76 -32.92 -50.22 13.82
CA SER A 76 -31.82 -49.38 14.26
C SER A 76 -31.22 -48.69 13.03
N VAL A 77 -31.22 -47.36 13.02
CA VAL A 77 -30.55 -46.54 12.00
C VAL A 77 -29.33 -45.89 12.65
N VAL A 78 -28.17 -46.26 12.17
CA VAL A 78 -26.92 -45.54 12.50
C VAL A 78 -26.78 -44.45 11.45
N VAL A 79 -27.03 -43.21 11.85
CA VAL A 79 -26.70 -42.06 11.01
C VAL A 79 -25.26 -41.69 11.35
N SER A 80 -24.32 -42.14 10.54
CA SER A 80 -22.96 -41.63 10.56
C SER A 80 -22.98 -40.26 9.86
N CYS A 81 -22.91 -39.16 10.59
CA CYS A 81 -22.48 -37.89 10.04
C CYS A 81 -20.96 -38.00 9.85
N GLY A 82 -20.54 -38.34 8.66
CA GLY A 82 -19.18 -38.04 8.25
C GLY A 82 -19.02 -36.52 8.37
N VAL A 83 -18.26 -36.05 9.34
CA VAL A 83 -17.64 -34.72 9.22
C VAL A 83 -16.69 -34.94 8.06
N GLU A 84 -17.10 -34.58 6.82
CA GLU A 84 -16.13 -34.25 5.81
C GLU A 84 -15.17 -33.29 6.48
N ASN A 85 -13.90 -33.62 6.48
CA ASN A 85 -12.84 -32.76 7.01
C ASN A 85 -13.03 -31.36 6.44
N ALA A 86 -13.79 -30.54 7.13
CA ALA A 86 -13.63 -29.10 7.11
C ALA A 86 -12.41 -28.77 7.99
N ASP A 87 -11.31 -29.46 7.76
CA ASP A 87 -10.00 -28.86 7.77
C ASP A 87 -9.95 -27.99 6.50
N ALA A 88 -10.84 -27.00 6.39
CA ALA A 88 -10.46 -25.74 5.86
C ALA A 88 -9.23 -25.40 6.70
N LEU A 89 -8.05 -25.57 6.10
CA LEU A 89 -6.79 -25.06 6.62
C LEU A 89 -7.14 -23.66 7.09
N VAL A 90 -7.26 -23.45 8.40
CA VAL A 90 -7.32 -22.10 8.96
C VAL A 90 -5.96 -21.57 8.60
N GLU A 91 -5.87 -20.90 7.44
CA GLU A 91 -4.63 -20.28 7.01
C GLU A 91 -4.17 -19.43 8.18
N GLU A 92 -3.03 -19.79 8.72
CA GLU A 92 -2.50 -19.14 9.93
C GLU A 92 -2.26 -17.68 9.57
N LYS A 93 -3.02 -16.79 10.21
CA LYS A 93 -2.97 -15.36 9.91
C LYS A 93 -1.60 -14.80 10.23
N VAL A 94 -1.07 -13.99 9.33
CA VAL A 94 0.27 -13.43 9.40
C VAL A 94 0.25 -12.12 10.16
N ASN A 95 1.02 -12.01 11.24
CA ASN A 95 1.27 -10.74 11.90
C ASN A 95 2.24 -9.90 11.06
N VAL A 96 1.92 -8.62 10.85
CA VAL A 96 2.67 -7.72 9.97
C VAL A 96 3.20 -6.54 10.76
N LEU A 97 4.47 -6.17 10.53
CA LEU A 97 5.05 -4.92 11.01
C LEU A 97 5.28 -3.97 9.83
N VAL A 98 4.65 -2.81 9.85
CA VAL A 98 4.93 -1.69 8.93
C VAL A 98 5.91 -0.74 9.60
N VAL A 99 7.05 -0.51 8.94
CA VAL A 99 8.08 0.42 9.41
C VAL A 99 7.84 1.80 8.80
N GLY A 100 7.70 2.82 9.66
CA GLY A 100 7.45 4.21 9.29
C GLY A 100 6.22 4.80 10.02
N GLY A 101 5.79 5.99 9.64
CA GLY A 101 4.70 6.69 10.32
C GLY A 101 4.08 7.82 9.49
N GLY A 102 4.26 7.81 8.18
CA GLY A 102 3.68 8.79 7.25
C GLY A 102 2.33 8.36 6.69
N GLY A 103 1.80 9.14 5.75
CA GLY A 103 0.54 8.85 5.07
C GLY A 103 0.60 7.57 4.23
N ARG A 104 1.74 7.28 3.64
CA ARG A 104 2.04 6.02 2.94
C ARG A 104 1.90 4.82 3.87
N GLU A 105 2.51 4.88 5.06
CA GLU A 105 2.43 3.80 6.03
C GLU A 105 1.01 3.63 6.57
N HIS A 106 0.27 4.71 6.75
CA HIS A 106 -1.15 4.62 7.12
C HIS A 106 -1.96 3.89 6.02
N ALA A 107 -1.74 4.23 4.75
CA ALA A 107 -2.41 3.55 3.64
C ALA A 107 -2.03 2.07 3.53
N LEU A 108 -0.77 1.72 3.80
CA LEU A 108 -0.32 0.32 3.87
C LEU A 108 -1.02 -0.42 5.03
N CYS A 109 -1.06 0.17 6.24
CA CYS A 109 -1.76 -0.41 7.38
C CYS A 109 -3.24 -0.65 7.08
N TYR A 110 -3.92 0.33 6.50
CA TYR A 110 -5.31 0.24 6.06
C TYR A 110 -5.55 -0.93 5.09
N SER A 111 -4.70 -1.09 4.08
CA SER A 111 -4.82 -2.19 3.11
C SER A 111 -4.48 -3.54 3.73
N LEU A 112 -3.40 -3.64 4.52
CA LEU A 112 -3.00 -4.86 5.22
C LEU A 112 -4.07 -5.31 6.22
N ARG A 113 -4.68 -4.38 6.98
CA ARG A 113 -5.74 -4.71 7.94
C ARG A 113 -6.97 -5.33 7.28
N ARG A 114 -7.22 -5.02 6.01
CA ARG A 114 -8.32 -5.55 5.19
C ARG A 114 -7.97 -6.85 4.47
N SER A 115 -6.71 -7.25 4.48
CA SER A 115 -6.25 -8.52 3.90
C SER A 115 -6.77 -9.70 4.72
N PRO A 116 -7.44 -10.69 4.11
CA PRO A 116 -7.96 -11.87 4.83
C PRO A 116 -6.88 -12.64 5.59
N SER A 117 -5.67 -12.71 5.04
CA SER A 117 -4.51 -13.40 5.64
C SER A 117 -3.84 -12.59 6.76
N ALA A 118 -4.25 -11.34 7.02
CA ALA A 118 -3.65 -10.54 8.08
C ALA A 118 -4.10 -10.99 9.47
N GLY A 119 -3.14 -11.16 10.38
CA GLY A 119 -3.35 -11.25 11.81
C GLY A 119 -3.36 -9.85 12.44
N HIS A 120 -2.43 -9.59 13.34
CA HIS A 120 -2.21 -8.26 13.87
C HIS A 120 -1.34 -7.43 12.91
N VAL A 121 -1.73 -6.17 12.71
CA VAL A 121 -0.91 -5.19 11.99
C VAL A 121 -0.32 -4.24 13.02
N PHE A 122 1.00 -4.14 13.04
CA PHE A 122 1.78 -3.21 13.87
C PHE A 122 2.38 -2.13 12.98
N CYS A 123 2.58 -0.92 13.51
CA CYS A 123 3.24 0.17 12.80
C CYS A 123 4.26 0.87 13.71
N ALA A 124 5.49 1.01 13.29
CA ALA A 124 6.55 1.60 14.11
C ALA A 124 7.29 2.73 13.37
N PRO A 125 7.32 3.94 13.95
CA PRO A 125 6.65 4.35 15.18
C PRO A 125 5.14 4.56 15.00
N GLY A 126 4.64 4.63 13.75
CA GLY A 126 3.27 5.00 13.42
C GLY A 126 2.98 6.48 13.69
N ASN A 127 1.69 6.84 13.68
CA ASN A 127 1.20 8.18 14.02
C ASN A 127 -0.15 8.12 14.75
N ALA A 128 -0.65 9.27 15.18
CA ALA A 128 -1.88 9.36 15.95
C ALA A 128 -3.12 8.86 15.15
N GLY A 129 -3.16 9.12 13.85
CA GLY A 129 -4.26 8.68 13.00
C GLY A 129 -4.31 7.17 12.83
N ILE A 130 -3.18 6.51 12.55
CA ILE A 130 -3.07 5.04 12.45
C ILE A 130 -3.59 4.38 13.72
N SER A 131 -3.20 4.91 14.89
CA SER A 131 -3.63 4.39 16.19
C SER A 131 -5.13 4.57 16.42
N ARG A 132 -5.69 5.72 16.03
CA ARG A 132 -7.11 6.04 16.26
C ARG A 132 -8.06 5.37 15.26
N SER A 133 -7.63 5.17 14.02
CA SER A 133 -8.43 4.47 13.01
C SER A 133 -8.58 2.97 13.28
N GLY A 134 -7.71 2.39 14.13
CA GLY A 134 -7.67 0.95 14.37
C GLY A 134 -7.04 0.15 13.22
N ASP A 135 -6.38 0.83 12.27
CA ASP A 135 -5.72 0.16 11.14
C ASP A 135 -4.46 -0.60 11.58
N ALA A 136 -3.78 -0.13 12.63
CA ALA A 136 -2.65 -0.83 13.22
C ALA A 136 -2.40 -0.45 14.69
N PHE A 137 -1.68 -1.32 15.40
CA PHE A 137 -1.12 -1.02 16.73
C PHE A 137 0.18 -0.23 16.55
N CYS A 138 0.20 1.04 17.00
CA CYS A 138 1.38 1.88 16.90
C CYS A 138 2.40 1.59 18.00
N MET A 139 3.63 1.26 17.60
CA MET A 139 4.75 0.92 18.49
C MET A 139 5.71 2.11 18.59
N LYS A 140 5.28 3.16 19.31
CA LYS A 140 6.00 4.45 19.38
C LYS A 140 7.41 4.33 19.96
N ASP A 141 7.61 3.40 20.89
CA ASP A 141 8.87 3.21 21.61
C ASP A 141 9.83 2.24 20.90
N LEU A 142 9.39 1.61 19.80
CA LEU A 142 10.25 0.75 19.01
C LEU A 142 11.22 1.59 18.17
N ASN A 143 12.49 1.57 18.55
CA ASN A 143 13.53 2.23 17.79
C ASN A 143 13.84 1.44 16.50
N ILE A 144 13.32 1.90 15.39
CA ILE A 144 13.50 1.27 14.07
C ILE A 144 14.95 1.37 13.53
N SER A 145 15.78 2.22 14.10
CA SER A 145 17.23 2.28 13.78
C SER A 145 18.05 1.24 14.54
N ASP A 146 17.51 0.67 15.59
CA ASP A 146 18.10 -0.45 16.32
C ASP A 146 17.58 -1.78 15.75
N ARG A 147 18.41 -2.41 14.93
CA ARG A 147 18.09 -3.68 14.25
C ARG A 147 17.78 -4.81 15.21
N LEU A 148 18.48 -4.85 16.36
CA LEU A 148 18.26 -5.87 17.38
C LEU A 148 16.90 -5.66 18.08
N ALA A 149 16.53 -4.41 18.37
CA ALA A 149 15.22 -4.10 18.93
C ALA A 149 14.09 -4.53 17.97
N VAL A 150 14.23 -4.24 16.66
CA VAL A 150 13.25 -4.67 15.64
C VAL A 150 13.19 -6.20 15.55
N TYR A 151 14.32 -6.89 15.52
CA TYR A 151 14.38 -8.35 15.51
C TYR A 151 13.67 -8.96 16.74
N ASN A 152 14.01 -8.49 17.94
CA ASN A 152 13.40 -8.97 19.19
C ASN A 152 11.88 -8.75 19.20
N PHE A 153 11.43 -7.59 18.71
CA PHE A 153 10.02 -7.32 18.53
C PHE A 153 9.34 -8.34 17.60
N CYS A 154 9.96 -8.61 16.45
CA CYS A 154 9.44 -9.59 15.50
C CYS A 154 9.32 -10.98 16.12
N GLN A 155 10.29 -11.41 16.90
CA GLN A 155 10.26 -12.69 17.62
C GLN A 155 9.14 -12.71 18.68
N GLN A 156 9.06 -11.69 19.50
CA GLN A 156 8.08 -11.58 20.58
C GLN A 156 6.64 -11.63 20.07
N TYR A 157 6.35 -10.91 18.98
CA TYR A 157 5.01 -10.80 18.42
C TYR A 157 4.76 -11.74 17.24
N ARG A 158 5.66 -12.70 16.98
CA ARG A 158 5.58 -13.65 15.86
C ARG A 158 5.25 -12.96 14.54
N VAL A 159 5.99 -11.89 14.22
CA VAL A 159 5.83 -11.16 12.98
C VAL A 159 6.29 -12.04 11.83
N GLY A 160 5.38 -12.34 10.90
CA GLY A 160 5.65 -13.16 9.72
C GLY A 160 5.94 -12.35 8.45
N LEU A 161 5.76 -11.02 8.51
CA LEU A 161 6.06 -10.10 7.41
C LEU A 161 6.44 -8.73 7.95
N VAL A 162 7.56 -8.17 7.50
CA VAL A 162 7.92 -6.76 7.73
C VAL A 162 7.80 -6.00 6.42
N VAL A 163 7.16 -4.83 6.43
CA VAL A 163 7.01 -3.93 5.27
C VAL A 163 7.70 -2.61 5.57
N VAL A 164 8.74 -2.28 4.81
CA VAL A 164 9.52 -1.06 5.05
C VAL A 164 8.98 0.06 4.16
N GLY A 165 8.43 1.10 4.79
CA GLY A 165 7.82 2.24 4.09
C GLY A 165 8.85 3.25 3.56
N PRO A 166 9.66 3.91 4.43
CA PRO A 166 10.58 4.97 4.02
C PRO A 166 11.93 4.44 3.52
N GLU A 167 12.62 5.26 2.72
CA GLU A 167 13.92 4.94 2.11
C GLU A 167 15.08 4.83 3.13
N GLY A 168 15.04 5.61 4.20
CA GLY A 168 16.12 5.64 5.18
C GLY A 168 16.49 4.27 5.76
N PRO A 169 15.56 3.51 6.35
CA PRO A 169 15.81 2.15 6.83
C PRO A 169 16.26 1.16 5.74
N LEU A 170 15.81 1.35 4.48
CA LEU A 170 16.23 0.52 3.34
C LEU A 170 17.71 0.70 3.06
N VAL A 171 18.14 1.94 2.89
CA VAL A 171 19.55 2.30 2.65
C VAL A 171 20.42 1.90 3.84
N ALA A 172 19.91 2.03 5.07
CA ALA A 172 20.61 1.60 6.29
C ALA A 172 20.75 0.07 6.43
N GLY A 173 20.06 -0.73 5.61
CA GLY A 173 20.22 -2.20 5.57
C GLY A 173 19.34 -2.98 6.55
N LEU A 174 18.24 -2.40 7.05
CA LEU A 174 17.30 -3.11 7.91
C LEU A 174 16.79 -4.40 7.26
N VAL A 175 16.49 -4.36 5.95
CA VAL A 175 16.03 -5.53 5.18
C VAL A 175 17.08 -6.64 5.16
N ASN A 176 18.35 -6.28 4.97
CA ASN A 176 19.46 -7.25 4.95
C ASN A 176 19.52 -8.05 6.25
N ASP A 177 19.38 -7.38 7.38
CA ASP A 177 19.55 -8.01 8.69
C ASP A 177 18.34 -8.88 9.06
N LEU A 178 17.13 -8.40 8.81
CA LEU A 178 15.90 -9.16 9.09
C LEU A 178 15.77 -10.39 8.18
N THR A 179 16.08 -10.24 6.88
CA THR A 179 16.04 -11.37 5.93
C THR A 179 17.10 -12.42 6.30
N ARG A 180 18.32 -12.01 6.69
CA ARG A 180 19.35 -12.93 7.17
C ARG A 180 18.93 -13.67 8.45
N ALA A 181 18.10 -13.03 9.28
CA ALA A 181 17.52 -13.64 10.48
C ALA A 181 16.30 -14.52 10.19
N GLY A 182 15.93 -14.71 8.90
CA GLY A 182 14.81 -15.56 8.48
C GLY A 182 13.43 -14.90 8.58
N ILE A 183 13.36 -13.57 8.75
CA ILE A 183 12.09 -12.83 8.80
C ILE A 183 11.78 -12.31 7.39
N PRO A 184 10.65 -12.73 6.77
CA PRO A 184 10.21 -12.19 5.50
C PRO A 184 10.07 -10.68 5.58
N THR A 185 10.86 -9.95 4.76
CA THR A 185 10.91 -8.49 4.81
C THR A 185 10.76 -7.94 3.41
N PHE A 186 9.69 -7.20 3.18
CA PHE A 186 9.39 -6.58 1.91
C PHE A 186 10.07 -5.20 1.81
N GLY A 187 10.99 -5.12 0.90
CA GLY A 187 11.85 -3.98 0.60
C GLY A 187 13.18 -4.45 0.02
N PRO A 188 13.89 -3.60 -0.74
CA PRO A 188 15.20 -3.95 -1.28
C PRO A 188 16.28 -3.99 -0.22
N SER A 189 17.32 -4.78 -0.49
CA SER A 189 18.57 -4.72 0.28
C SER A 189 19.21 -3.33 0.17
N SER A 190 20.12 -3.00 1.07
CA SER A 190 20.83 -1.70 1.01
C SER A 190 21.58 -1.51 -0.31
N GLN A 191 22.13 -2.58 -0.89
CA GLN A 191 22.78 -2.56 -2.19
C GLN A 191 21.77 -2.26 -3.32
N ALA A 192 20.60 -2.90 -3.31
CA ALA A 192 19.56 -2.64 -4.29
C ALA A 192 18.89 -1.26 -4.08
N ALA A 193 18.84 -0.78 -2.85
CA ALA A 193 18.34 0.56 -2.51
C ALA A 193 19.24 1.69 -3.06
N ALA A 194 20.45 1.38 -3.52
CA ALA A 194 21.32 2.34 -4.22
C ALA A 194 20.67 2.91 -5.50
N LEU A 195 19.67 2.26 -6.08
CA LEU A 195 18.89 2.82 -7.20
C LEU A 195 18.22 4.17 -6.86
N GLU A 196 17.76 4.35 -5.62
CA GLU A 196 17.26 5.64 -5.11
C GLU A 196 18.36 6.44 -4.42
N GLY A 197 19.26 5.72 -3.73
CA GLY A 197 20.32 6.30 -2.90
C GLY A 197 21.44 7.00 -3.69
N SER A 198 21.66 6.66 -4.97
CA SER A 198 22.65 7.29 -5.85
C SER A 198 22.13 7.43 -7.27
N LYS A 199 21.97 8.67 -7.70
CA LYS A 199 21.56 8.97 -9.09
C LYS A 199 22.63 8.56 -10.09
N ASN A 200 23.90 8.66 -9.71
CA ASN A 200 25.01 8.20 -10.54
C ASN A 200 24.98 6.68 -10.75
N PHE A 201 24.69 5.90 -9.69
CA PHE A 201 24.54 4.45 -9.81
C PHE A 201 23.37 4.11 -10.74
N MET A 202 22.22 4.72 -10.55
CA MET A 202 21.03 4.55 -11.40
C MET A 202 21.33 4.87 -12.86
N LYS A 203 21.98 6.00 -13.14
CA LYS A 203 22.35 6.40 -14.50
C LYS A 203 23.35 5.43 -15.16
N SER A 204 24.34 4.98 -14.41
CA SER A 204 25.31 3.98 -14.91
C SER A 204 24.62 2.65 -15.25
N LEU A 205 23.62 2.25 -14.46
CA LEU A 205 22.81 1.07 -14.76
C LEU A 205 22.00 1.29 -16.05
N CYS A 206 21.40 2.49 -16.22
CA CYS A 206 20.65 2.82 -17.42
C CYS A 206 21.51 2.73 -18.68
N ASP A 207 22.72 3.27 -18.65
CA ASP A 207 23.66 3.19 -19.79
C ASP A 207 24.04 1.75 -20.10
N LYS A 208 24.36 0.96 -19.07
CA LYS A 208 24.81 -0.42 -19.22
C LYS A 208 23.74 -1.35 -19.80
N TYR A 209 22.47 -1.13 -19.43
CA TYR A 209 21.36 -2.00 -19.82
C TYR A 209 20.41 -1.37 -20.83
N GLY A 210 20.79 -0.22 -21.43
CA GLY A 210 20.02 0.43 -22.49
C GLY A 210 18.67 0.98 -22.04
N ILE A 211 18.53 1.36 -20.75
CA ILE A 211 17.30 1.91 -20.19
C ILE A 211 17.16 3.37 -20.62
N PRO A 212 16.04 3.77 -21.27
CA PRO A 212 15.88 5.13 -21.76
C PRO A 212 15.76 6.14 -20.61
N THR A 213 16.70 7.08 -20.58
CA THR A 213 16.77 8.17 -19.59
C THR A 213 17.32 9.44 -20.24
N ALA A 214 17.29 10.57 -19.51
CA ALA A 214 17.90 11.81 -19.96
C ALA A 214 19.41 11.65 -20.16
N LYS A 215 19.97 12.28 -21.19
CA LYS A 215 21.42 12.41 -21.35
C LYS A 215 21.99 13.13 -20.13
N TYR A 216 23.12 12.68 -19.64
CA TYR A 216 23.68 13.19 -18.39
C TYR A 216 25.20 13.17 -18.37
N ARG A 217 25.76 13.90 -17.43
CA ARG A 217 27.15 13.80 -17.02
C ARG A 217 27.28 14.09 -15.53
N THR A 218 28.24 13.43 -14.87
CA THR A 218 28.48 13.57 -13.42
C THR A 218 29.75 14.35 -13.14
N PHE A 219 29.72 15.18 -12.08
CA PHE A 219 30.84 16.04 -11.70
C PHE A 219 31.02 16.04 -10.19
N THR A 220 32.29 16.15 -9.76
CA THR A 220 32.71 16.42 -8.38
C THR A 220 33.43 17.76 -8.27
N ASP A 221 33.78 18.39 -9.38
CA ASP A 221 34.37 19.72 -9.48
C ASP A 221 33.35 20.73 -10.04
N ALA A 222 33.23 21.86 -9.34
CA ALA A 222 32.25 22.91 -9.71
C ALA A 222 32.62 23.63 -10.99
N SER A 223 33.92 23.80 -11.28
CA SER A 223 34.38 24.51 -12.48
C SER A 223 34.12 23.68 -13.73
N GLU A 224 34.43 22.39 -13.69
CA GLU A 224 34.10 21.46 -14.78
C GLU A 224 32.58 21.34 -15.01
N ALA A 225 31.80 21.31 -13.94
CA ALA A 225 30.35 21.28 -14.01
C ALA A 225 29.78 22.52 -14.69
N LYS A 226 30.28 23.72 -14.32
CA LYS A 226 29.86 25.00 -14.92
C LYS A 226 30.29 25.10 -16.39
N GLN A 227 31.49 24.65 -16.73
CA GLN A 227 31.95 24.61 -18.13
C GLN A 227 31.00 23.72 -18.96
N TYR A 228 30.66 22.53 -18.50
CA TYR A 228 29.71 21.67 -19.19
C TYR A 228 28.34 22.30 -19.38
N VAL A 229 27.81 22.99 -18.36
CA VAL A 229 26.54 23.74 -18.47
C VAL A 229 26.64 24.86 -19.50
N GLN A 230 27.76 25.57 -19.59
CA GLN A 230 27.99 26.60 -20.64
C GLN A 230 27.95 26.00 -22.04
N GLU A 231 28.53 24.79 -22.23
CA GLU A 231 28.57 24.11 -23.53
C GLU A 231 27.18 23.58 -23.92
N GLN A 232 26.39 23.07 -22.95
CA GLN A 232 25.06 22.50 -23.22
C GLN A 232 23.95 23.54 -23.33
N GLY A 233 24.10 24.68 -22.62
CA GLY A 233 23.07 25.71 -22.50
C GLY A 233 21.98 25.41 -21.47
N ALA A 234 20.97 26.28 -21.44
CA ALA A 234 19.77 26.10 -20.63
C ALA A 234 18.52 26.01 -21.54
N PRO A 235 17.42 25.32 -21.10
CA PRO A 235 17.21 24.75 -19.78
C PRO A 235 18.00 23.46 -19.55
N ILE A 236 18.39 23.20 -18.29
CA ILE A 236 19.16 22.04 -17.88
C ILE A 236 18.78 21.63 -16.44
N VAL A 237 19.01 20.37 -16.06
CA VAL A 237 18.65 19.88 -14.71
C VAL A 237 19.91 19.54 -13.93
N VAL A 238 20.05 20.11 -12.72
CA VAL A 238 21.15 19.84 -11.78
C VAL A 238 20.61 19.07 -10.59
N LYS A 239 21.18 17.89 -10.32
CA LYS A 239 20.73 17.00 -9.24
C LYS A 239 21.89 16.66 -8.30
N ALA A 240 21.69 16.76 -6.99
CA ALA A 240 22.59 16.15 -6.02
C ALA A 240 22.50 14.61 -6.12
N ASP A 241 23.63 13.91 -6.03
CA ASP A 241 23.68 12.44 -6.25
C ASP A 241 22.92 11.64 -5.19
N GLY A 242 23.03 12.02 -3.90
CA GLY A 242 22.45 11.28 -2.78
C GLY A 242 20.99 11.62 -2.47
N LEU A 243 20.50 11.03 -1.36
CA LEU A 243 19.16 11.32 -0.83
C LEU A 243 19.08 12.78 -0.34
N ALA A 244 18.15 13.55 -0.86
CA ALA A 244 17.95 14.97 -0.54
C ALA A 244 16.47 15.34 -0.32
N ALA A 245 15.61 14.36 0.01
CA ALA A 245 14.18 14.53 0.30
C ALA A 245 13.43 15.37 -0.76
N GLY A 246 13.72 15.15 -2.05
CA GLY A 246 13.12 15.90 -3.17
C GLY A 246 13.65 17.32 -3.37
N LYS A 247 14.54 17.82 -2.49
CA LYS A 247 15.08 19.19 -2.55
C LYS A 247 16.38 19.29 -3.34
N GLY A 248 17.03 18.17 -3.65
CA GLY A 248 18.31 18.11 -4.37
C GLY A 248 18.18 18.14 -5.90
N VAL A 249 17.07 18.63 -6.44
CA VAL A 249 16.84 18.75 -7.89
C VAL A 249 16.45 20.18 -8.25
N VAL A 250 17.23 20.79 -9.13
CA VAL A 250 16.98 22.13 -9.65
C VAL A 250 16.81 22.04 -11.16
N VAL A 251 15.63 22.40 -11.65
CA VAL A 251 15.38 22.63 -13.07
C VAL A 251 15.76 24.08 -13.37
N ALA A 252 16.94 24.26 -13.92
CA ALA A 252 17.52 25.59 -14.23
C ALA A 252 17.07 26.05 -15.62
N MET A 253 16.30 27.11 -15.68
CA MET A 253 15.82 27.70 -16.92
C MET A 253 16.86 28.67 -17.52
N THR A 254 17.83 29.08 -16.70
CA THR A 254 18.94 29.97 -17.08
C THR A 254 20.29 29.41 -16.64
N LEU A 255 21.37 29.84 -17.27
CA LEU A 255 22.74 29.47 -16.88
C LEU A 255 23.05 29.88 -15.44
N ASN A 256 22.58 31.07 -15.02
CA ASN A 256 22.81 31.56 -13.66
C ASN A 256 22.17 30.66 -12.61
N GLU A 257 20.91 30.24 -12.81
CA GLU A 257 20.25 29.30 -11.93
C GLU A 257 21.01 27.97 -11.84
N ALA A 258 21.54 27.46 -12.96
CA ALA A 258 22.36 26.25 -12.98
C ALA A 258 23.66 26.41 -12.19
N PHE A 259 24.35 27.57 -12.34
CA PHE A 259 25.58 27.85 -11.61
C PHE A 259 25.33 27.97 -10.10
N GLU A 260 24.26 28.67 -9.70
CA GLU A 260 23.86 28.76 -8.29
C GLU A 260 23.54 27.39 -7.68
N ALA A 261 22.87 26.52 -8.45
CA ALA A 261 22.59 25.15 -8.02
C ALA A 261 23.87 24.35 -7.83
N ILE A 262 24.82 24.41 -8.78
CA ILE A 262 26.13 23.75 -8.69
C ILE A 262 26.90 24.25 -7.47
N ASP A 263 26.97 25.58 -7.25
CA ASP A 263 27.66 26.18 -6.10
C ASP A 263 27.00 25.78 -4.78
N SER A 264 25.68 25.76 -4.74
CA SER A 264 24.94 25.33 -3.55
C SER A 264 25.25 23.87 -3.16
N MET A 265 25.34 22.98 -4.15
CA MET A 265 25.57 21.55 -3.94
C MET A 265 27.04 21.25 -3.66
N LEU A 266 27.93 21.58 -4.59
CA LEU A 266 29.35 21.18 -4.56
C LEU A 266 30.23 22.09 -3.67
N VAL A 267 29.93 23.39 -3.58
CA VAL A 267 30.80 24.36 -2.88
C VAL A 267 30.27 24.65 -1.48
N LYS A 268 28.97 24.96 -1.34
CA LYS A 268 28.38 25.34 -0.05
C LYS A 268 27.95 24.12 0.79
N GLY A 269 27.95 22.92 0.20
CA GLY A 269 27.62 21.69 0.90
C GLY A 269 26.18 21.62 1.45
N ALA A 270 25.22 22.29 0.80
CA ALA A 270 23.84 22.42 1.28
C ALA A 270 23.13 21.07 1.51
N PHE A 271 23.63 19.99 0.92
CA PHE A 271 23.09 18.64 1.04
C PHE A 271 24.05 17.65 1.72
N GLY A 272 25.07 18.14 2.44
CA GLY A 272 26.05 17.30 3.10
C GLY A 272 26.70 16.31 2.13
N SER A 273 26.86 15.06 2.53
CA SER A 273 27.47 14.01 1.68
C SER A 273 26.72 13.76 0.36
N ALA A 274 25.41 13.99 0.31
CA ALA A 274 24.62 13.86 -0.92
C ALA A 274 25.02 14.88 -2.01
N GLY A 275 25.62 16.01 -1.62
CA GLY A 275 26.07 17.07 -2.51
C GLY A 275 27.52 16.95 -2.99
N PHE A 276 28.30 15.95 -2.59
CA PHE A 276 29.70 15.80 -3.04
C PHE A 276 29.85 15.46 -4.53
N ARG A 277 28.76 15.08 -5.16
CA ARG A 277 28.66 14.83 -6.60
C ARG A 277 27.35 15.39 -7.12
N VAL A 278 27.38 15.95 -8.31
CA VAL A 278 26.18 16.37 -9.04
C VAL A 278 26.03 15.58 -10.33
N VAL A 279 24.79 15.32 -10.68
CA VAL A 279 24.38 14.78 -11.98
C VAL A 279 23.69 15.88 -12.75
N ILE A 280 24.23 16.25 -13.91
CA ILE A 280 23.67 17.27 -14.79
C ILE A 280 23.01 16.56 -15.96
N GLU A 281 21.72 16.84 -16.18
CA GLU A 281 20.89 16.16 -17.17
C GLU A 281 20.29 17.13 -18.18
N GLU A 282 20.07 16.66 -19.40
CA GLU A 282 19.24 17.38 -20.38
C GLU A 282 17.84 17.62 -19.79
N TYR A 283 17.26 18.78 -20.12
CA TYR A 283 15.87 19.05 -19.78
C TYR A 283 14.93 18.25 -20.69
N LEU A 284 14.07 17.44 -20.10
CA LEU A 284 13.04 16.67 -20.80
C LEU A 284 11.73 17.45 -20.81
N GLU A 285 11.17 17.68 -21.99
CA GLU A 285 9.85 18.32 -22.15
C GLU A 285 8.77 17.25 -22.32
N GLY A 286 7.81 17.22 -21.41
CA GLY A 286 6.74 16.23 -21.45
C GLY A 286 5.82 16.29 -20.26
N GLU A 287 5.19 15.16 -20.00
CA GLU A 287 4.25 14.96 -18.89
C GLU A 287 4.83 13.92 -17.93
N GLU A 288 4.97 14.29 -16.66
CA GLU A 288 5.46 13.36 -15.64
C GLU A 288 4.38 12.34 -15.30
N ALA A 289 4.80 11.09 -15.04
CA ALA A 289 3.95 10.00 -14.60
C ALA A 289 4.68 9.08 -13.64
N SER A 290 3.93 8.43 -12.76
CA SER A 290 4.43 7.48 -11.78
C SER A 290 4.01 6.06 -12.17
N PHE A 291 5.00 5.20 -12.41
CA PHE A 291 4.79 3.79 -12.72
C PHE A 291 5.38 2.93 -11.61
N PHE A 292 4.63 1.93 -11.18
CA PHE A 292 5.00 1.06 -10.06
C PHE A 292 5.00 -0.40 -10.49
N ALA A 293 5.97 -1.16 -10.00
CA ALA A 293 5.96 -2.61 -10.10
C ALA A 293 6.36 -3.24 -8.76
N ILE A 294 5.68 -4.31 -8.36
CA ILE A 294 6.17 -5.20 -7.31
C ILE A 294 7.13 -6.18 -7.94
N VAL A 295 8.29 -6.35 -7.32
CA VAL A 295 9.41 -7.15 -7.84
C VAL A 295 9.85 -8.18 -6.79
N ASP A 296 10.15 -9.40 -7.23
CA ASP A 296 10.61 -10.52 -6.38
C ASP A 296 12.07 -10.93 -6.60
N GLY A 297 12.79 -10.12 -7.36
CA GLY A 297 14.18 -10.39 -7.75
C GLY A 297 14.34 -10.93 -9.16
N GLU A 298 13.30 -11.49 -9.78
CA GLU A 298 13.27 -12.02 -11.15
C GLU A 298 12.03 -11.57 -11.92
N ASN A 299 10.89 -11.58 -11.25
CA ASN A 299 9.61 -11.22 -11.84
C ASN A 299 9.17 -9.84 -11.38
N ALA A 300 8.42 -9.14 -12.22
CA ALA A 300 7.82 -7.86 -11.91
C ALA A 300 6.35 -7.84 -12.31
N ILE A 301 5.48 -7.39 -11.38
CA ILE A 301 4.05 -7.23 -11.63
C ILE A 301 3.73 -5.74 -11.61
N PRO A 302 3.19 -5.16 -12.70
CA PRO A 302 2.80 -3.75 -12.71
C PRO A 302 1.62 -3.50 -11.79
N LEU A 303 1.66 -2.36 -11.09
CA LEU A 303 0.51 -1.81 -10.39
C LEU A 303 -0.24 -0.84 -11.32
N VAL A 304 -1.45 -0.42 -10.90
CA VAL A 304 -2.12 0.66 -11.62
C VAL A 304 -1.30 1.95 -11.58
N SER A 305 -1.34 2.69 -12.68
CA SER A 305 -0.61 3.95 -12.80
C SER A 305 -1.15 5.04 -11.89
N ALA A 306 -0.28 5.97 -11.50
CA ALA A 306 -0.65 7.19 -10.80
C ALA A 306 0.07 8.40 -11.39
N GLN A 307 -0.41 9.58 -11.03
CA GLN A 307 0.25 10.84 -11.36
C GLN A 307 0.16 11.77 -10.16
N ASP A 308 1.31 12.33 -9.77
CA ASP A 308 1.43 13.22 -8.63
C ASP A 308 1.51 14.72 -9.03
N HIS A 309 1.37 15.58 -8.05
CA HIS A 309 1.55 17.03 -8.16
C HIS A 309 2.67 17.47 -7.21
N LYS A 310 3.88 17.60 -7.73
CA LYS A 310 5.11 17.86 -6.94
C LYS A 310 5.25 19.31 -6.48
N ARG A 311 4.73 20.28 -7.24
CA ARG A 311 4.83 21.71 -6.90
C ARG A 311 3.86 22.06 -5.77
N VAL A 312 4.30 22.99 -4.91
CA VAL A 312 3.55 23.37 -3.70
C VAL A 312 2.26 24.14 -4.00
N GLY A 313 2.24 24.96 -5.02
CA GLY A 313 1.13 25.86 -5.36
C GLY A 313 0.32 25.42 -6.57
N ASP A 314 -0.89 25.97 -6.68
CA ASP A 314 -1.78 25.78 -7.81
C ASP A 314 -1.10 26.20 -9.12
N GLY A 315 -1.48 25.54 -10.23
CA GLY A 315 -0.87 25.76 -11.53
C GLY A 315 0.59 25.30 -11.63
N ASP A 316 1.02 24.39 -10.76
CA ASP A 316 2.39 23.90 -10.68
C ASP A 316 3.43 24.99 -10.41
N THR A 317 3.11 25.89 -9.47
CA THR A 317 3.96 27.00 -9.06
C THR A 317 4.71 26.72 -7.76
N GLY A 318 5.77 27.51 -7.50
CA GLY A 318 6.57 27.41 -6.28
C GLY A 318 7.55 26.23 -6.28
N PRO A 319 8.17 25.92 -5.13
CA PRO A 319 9.17 24.86 -5.00
C PRO A 319 8.58 23.46 -5.13
N ASN A 320 9.44 22.48 -5.43
CA ASN A 320 9.11 21.07 -5.36
C ASN A 320 8.89 20.63 -3.90
N THR A 321 8.00 19.65 -3.74
CA THR A 321 7.65 19.02 -2.46
C THR A 321 7.76 17.49 -2.57
N GLY A 322 7.38 16.78 -1.54
CA GLY A 322 7.20 15.32 -1.58
C GLY A 322 5.90 14.87 -2.29
N GLY A 323 5.12 15.81 -2.84
CA GLY A 323 3.81 15.57 -3.47
C GLY A 323 2.68 16.22 -2.67
N MET A 324 1.88 17.06 -3.36
CA MET A 324 0.72 17.76 -2.79
C MET A 324 -0.61 17.08 -3.11
N GLY A 325 -0.56 16.00 -3.84
CA GLY A 325 -1.71 15.17 -4.19
C GLY A 325 -1.36 14.25 -5.35
N ALA A 326 -2.17 13.23 -5.53
CA ALA A 326 -2.03 12.26 -6.62
C ALA A 326 -3.38 11.70 -7.02
N TYR A 327 -3.43 11.09 -8.19
CA TYR A 327 -4.59 10.35 -8.67
C TYR A 327 -4.20 9.09 -9.42
N SER A 328 -5.09 8.13 -9.46
CA SER A 328 -4.99 6.85 -10.17
C SER A 328 -6.40 6.49 -10.73
N ALA A 329 -6.55 6.07 -11.99
CA ALA A 329 -5.51 5.82 -12.97
C ALA A 329 -5.00 7.14 -13.60
N ALA A 330 -3.75 7.12 -14.10
CA ALA A 330 -3.15 8.24 -14.83
C ALA A 330 -3.43 8.09 -16.34
N PRO A 331 -4.26 8.97 -16.96
CA PRO A 331 -4.61 8.82 -18.39
C PRO A 331 -3.43 8.93 -19.34
N VAL A 332 -2.35 9.61 -18.93
CA VAL A 332 -1.12 9.74 -19.72
C VAL A 332 -0.44 8.39 -19.97
N LEU A 333 -0.60 7.42 -19.07
CA LEU A 333 -0.06 6.06 -19.17
C LEU A 333 -1.11 5.10 -19.74
N THR A 334 -1.27 5.11 -21.06
CA THR A 334 -2.10 4.12 -21.77
C THR A 334 -1.58 2.70 -21.57
N GLU A 335 -2.38 1.68 -21.83
CA GLU A 335 -1.96 0.26 -21.74
C GLU A 335 -0.73 -0.03 -22.60
N GLU A 336 -0.67 0.55 -23.82
CA GLU A 336 0.48 0.44 -24.72
C GLU A 336 1.74 1.04 -24.08
N LEU A 337 1.63 2.24 -23.47
CA LEU A 337 2.76 2.87 -22.79
C LEU A 337 3.17 2.10 -21.53
N GLN A 338 2.23 1.54 -20.80
CA GLN A 338 2.56 0.69 -19.64
C GLN A 338 3.33 -0.56 -20.07
N SER A 339 2.92 -1.23 -21.16
CA SER A 339 3.67 -2.36 -21.74
C SER A 339 5.08 -1.94 -22.14
N LYS A 340 5.20 -0.81 -22.83
CA LYS A 340 6.51 -0.26 -23.23
C LYS A 340 7.41 0.06 -22.03
N VAL A 341 6.85 0.61 -20.95
CA VAL A 341 7.60 0.87 -19.70
C VAL A 341 8.08 -0.43 -19.08
N MET A 342 7.22 -1.45 -19.03
CA MET A 342 7.64 -2.78 -18.54
C MET A 342 8.80 -3.33 -19.35
N GLU A 343 8.72 -3.32 -20.67
CA GLU A 343 9.71 -3.92 -21.58
C GLU A 343 11.03 -3.14 -21.64
N SER A 344 10.97 -1.79 -21.67
CA SER A 344 12.15 -0.96 -21.90
C SER A 344 12.78 -0.36 -20.63
N ILE A 345 12.07 -0.38 -19.50
CA ILE A 345 12.53 0.26 -18.26
C ILE A 345 12.55 -0.74 -17.11
N ILE A 346 11.39 -1.34 -16.75
CA ILE A 346 11.28 -2.15 -15.53
C ILE A 346 12.05 -3.46 -15.66
N LEU A 347 11.76 -4.28 -16.68
CA LEU A 347 12.40 -5.58 -16.85
C LEU A 347 13.92 -5.46 -17.08
N PRO A 348 14.43 -4.52 -17.90
CA PRO A 348 15.88 -4.30 -18.01
C PRO A 348 16.52 -3.90 -16.69
N THR A 349 15.82 -3.10 -15.83
CA THR A 349 16.33 -2.75 -14.51
C THR A 349 16.41 -3.96 -13.59
N VAL A 350 15.34 -4.75 -13.49
CA VAL A 350 15.30 -5.96 -12.65
C VAL A 350 16.39 -6.95 -13.07
N ASN A 351 16.51 -7.23 -14.37
CA ASN A 351 17.53 -8.11 -14.92
C ASN A 351 18.94 -7.54 -14.71
N GLY A 352 19.12 -6.24 -14.94
CA GLY A 352 20.38 -5.55 -14.72
C GLY A 352 20.83 -5.63 -13.27
N MET A 353 19.94 -5.34 -12.32
CA MET A 353 20.23 -5.45 -10.89
C MET A 353 20.61 -6.87 -10.48
N ALA A 354 19.91 -7.88 -11.01
CA ALA A 354 20.23 -9.28 -10.77
C ALA A 354 21.61 -9.66 -11.34
N ALA A 355 21.94 -9.18 -12.55
CA ALA A 355 23.24 -9.41 -13.20
C ALA A 355 24.40 -8.73 -12.44
N GLU A 356 24.15 -7.58 -11.80
CA GLU A 356 25.12 -6.92 -10.90
C GLU A 356 25.24 -7.60 -9.51
N GLY A 357 24.46 -8.66 -9.25
CA GLY A 357 24.46 -9.35 -7.96
C GLY A 357 23.56 -8.70 -6.89
N TYR A 358 22.74 -7.73 -7.26
CA TYR A 358 21.87 -6.97 -6.35
C TYR A 358 20.40 -7.24 -6.68
N ARG A 359 19.91 -8.48 -6.48
CA ARG A 359 18.50 -8.83 -6.72
C ARG A 359 17.59 -7.86 -5.99
N PHE A 360 16.66 -7.26 -6.73
CA PHE A 360 15.73 -6.27 -6.21
C PHE A 360 14.43 -6.94 -5.78
N VAL A 361 14.09 -6.88 -4.49
CA VAL A 361 12.79 -7.30 -3.96
C VAL A 361 12.12 -6.07 -3.35
N GLY A 362 10.88 -5.77 -3.73
CA GLY A 362 10.19 -4.58 -3.22
C GLY A 362 9.35 -3.89 -4.28
N VAL A 363 9.02 -2.64 -4.04
CA VAL A 363 8.37 -1.78 -5.03
C VAL A 363 9.43 -0.99 -5.79
N LEU A 364 9.47 -1.18 -7.09
CA LEU A 364 10.22 -0.34 -8.01
C LEU A 364 9.27 0.74 -8.55
N TYR A 365 9.46 1.96 -8.07
CA TYR A 365 8.71 3.12 -8.54
C TYR A 365 9.57 3.90 -9.53
N ALA A 366 9.20 3.88 -10.79
CA ALA A 366 9.81 4.65 -11.86
C ALA A 366 9.08 6.00 -12.02
N GLY A 367 9.75 7.10 -11.72
CA GLY A 367 9.36 8.43 -12.14
C GLY A 367 9.69 8.61 -13.62
N LEU A 368 8.68 8.86 -14.43
CA LEU A 368 8.77 8.89 -15.89
C LEU A 368 8.48 10.28 -16.44
N MET A 369 9.17 10.64 -17.52
CA MET A 369 8.76 11.68 -18.45
C MET A 369 8.22 11.04 -19.72
N ILE A 370 6.95 11.30 -20.03
CA ILE A 370 6.38 10.94 -21.33
C ILE A 370 6.66 12.12 -22.26
N GLU A 371 7.66 11.96 -23.11
CA GLU A 371 8.12 13.05 -23.98
C GLU A 371 6.99 13.57 -24.88
N LYS A 372 6.89 14.88 -24.98
CA LYS A 372 5.82 15.54 -25.75
C LYS A 372 5.83 15.19 -27.24
N LYS A 373 7.01 15.09 -27.85
CA LYS A 373 7.17 14.84 -29.29
C LYS A 373 7.09 13.36 -29.65
N SER A 374 7.88 12.53 -28.98
CA SER A 374 8.02 11.10 -29.32
C SER A 374 6.96 10.23 -28.68
N ARG A 375 6.25 10.75 -27.65
CA ARG A 375 5.35 9.97 -26.77
C ARG A 375 6.03 8.76 -26.13
N SER A 376 7.36 8.79 -26.07
CA SER A 376 8.16 7.71 -25.48
C SER A 376 8.43 7.98 -24.01
N PRO A 377 8.40 6.94 -23.14
CA PRO A 377 8.76 7.07 -21.76
C PRO A 377 10.28 7.18 -21.61
N LYS A 378 10.74 8.13 -20.80
CA LYS A 378 12.11 8.22 -20.29
C LYS A 378 12.11 8.18 -18.77
N LEU A 379 13.02 7.43 -18.19
CA LEU A 379 13.20 7.37 -16.76
C LEU A 379 13.82 8.68 -16.24
N ILE A 380 13.18 9.30 -15.26
CA ILE A 380 13.69 10.48 -14.53
C ILE A 380 14.49 10.04 -13.31
N GLU A 381 13.90 9.14 -12.51
CA GLU A 381 14.46 8.61 -11.27
C GLU A 381 13.76 7.32 -10.84
N TYR A 382 14.40 6.55 -9.98
CA TYR A 382 13.74 5.49 -9.22
C TYR A 382 13.51 5.91 -7.77
N ASN A 383 12.39 5.46 -7.23
CA ASN A 383 12.20 5.27 -5.79
C ASN A 383 12.05 3.76 -5.54
N VAL A 384 12.65 3.27 -4.46
CA VAL A 384 12.73 1.83 -4.17
C VAL A 384 11.69 1.40 -3.12
N ARG A 385 10.60 2.11 -3.07
CA ARG A 385 9.49 1.98 -2.12
C ARG A 385 8.22 2.55 -2.73
N PHE A 386 7.08 2.34 -2.07
CA PHE A 386 5.85 3.03 -2.46
C PHE A 386 6.03 4.55 -2.44
N GLY A 387 5.37 5.25 -3.36
CA GLY A 387 5.30 6.70 -3.36
C GLY A 387 4.45 7.25 -2.21
N ASP A 388 4.61 8.50 -1.92
CA ASP A 388 3.80 9.25 -0.96
C ASP A 388 3.56 10.66 -1.54
N PRO A 389 2.34 10.95 -2.10
CA PRO A 389 1.06 10.36 -1.70
C PRO A 389 0.45 9.30 -2.65
N GLU A 390 1.17 8.72 -3.60
CA GLU A 390 0.60 7.78 -4.58
C GLU A 390 0.11 6.49 -3.91
N CYS A 391 0.78 6.01 -2.87
CA CYS A 391 0.38 4.82 -2.13
C CYS A 391 -1.07 4.91 -1.64
N GLN A 392 -1.52 6.09 -1.21
CA GLN A 392 -2.86 6.32 -0.71
C GLN A 392 -3.93 5.98 -1.77
N VAL A 393 -3.74 6.45 -3.00
CA VAL A 393 -4.68 6.15 -4.09
C VAL A 393 -4.58 4.70 -4.58
N LEU A 394 -3.39 4.10 -4.54
CA LEU A 394 -3.20 2.70 -4.89
C LEU A 394 -3.90 1.79 -3.88
N MET A 395 -3.71 2.00 -2.59
CA MET A 395 -4.28 1.16 -1.53
C MET A 395 -5.82 1.31 -1.42
N MET A 396 -6.36 2.44 -1.80
CA MET A 396 -7.83 2.62 -1.92
C MET A 396 -8.43 1.79 -3.06
N ARG A 397 -7.66 1.48 -4.10
CA ARG A 397 -8.13 0.72 -5.26
C ARG A 397 -7.80 -0.76 -5.20
N LEU A 398 -6.81 -1.17 -4.40
CA LEU A 398 -6.38 -2.57 -4.33
C LEU A 398 -7.44 -3.44 -3.64
N GLU A 399 -7.83 -4.54 -4.30
CA GLU A 399 -8.77 -5.54 -3.78
C GLU A 399 -8.10 -6.88 -3.44
N SER A 400 -6.87 -7.11 -3.93
CA SER A 400 -6.10 -8.33 -3.61
C SER A 400 -5.68 -8.35 -2.15
N ASP A 401 -5.49 -9.54 -1.61
CA ASP A 401 -4.85 -9.76 -0.31
C ASP A 401 -3.40 -9.28 -0.36
N LEU A 402 -3.14 -8.10 0.21
CA LEU A 402 -1.82 -7.48 0.15
C LEU A 402 -0.77 -8.31 0.91
N VAL A 403 -1.14 -9.00 2.00
CA VAL A 403 -0.22 -9.86 2.76
C VAL A 403 0.33 -10.96 1.87
N GLN A 404 -0.54 -11.68 1.14
CA GLN A 404 -0.13 -12.76 0.25
C GLN A 404 0.74 -12.25 -0.90
N VAL A 405 0.39 -11.12 -1.49
CA VAL A 405 1.19 -10.51 -2.57
C VAL A 405 2.61 -10.17 -2.10
N LEU A 406 2.73 -9.53 -0.93
CA LEU A 406 4.03 -9.13 -0.40
C LEU A 406 4.86 -10.34 0.07
N LEU A 407 4.23 -11.38 0.63
CA LEU A 407 4.91 -12.63 0.97
C LEU A 407 5.40 -13.37 -0.28
N ALA A 408 4.60 -13.42 -1.35
CA ALA A 408 5.01 -14.00 -2.63
C ALA A 408 6.25 -13.28 -3.19
N ALA A 409 6.27 -11.94 -3.09
CA ALA A 409 7.44 -11.16 -3.48
C ALA A 409 8.68 -11.51 -2.65
N CYS A 410 8.54 -11.62 -1.32
CA CYS A 410 9.65 -12.00 -0.42
C CYS A 410 10.20 -13.40 -0.73
N LYS A 411 9.36 -14.32 -1.20
CA LYS A 411 9.71 -15.71 -1.50
C LYS A 411 10.20 -15.94 -2.94
N GLY A 412 10.08 -14.97 -3.83
CA GLY A 412 10.38 -15.15 -5.27
C GLY A 412 9.27 -15.89 -6.03
N GLU A 413 8.03 -15.78 -5.58
CA GLU A 413 6.87 -16.52 -6.06
C GLU A 413 5.84 -15.63 -6.79
N LEU A 414 6.24 -14.47 -7.32
CA LEU A 414 5.31 -13.58 -8.03
C LEU A 414 4.83 -14.14 -9.37
N LYS A 415 5.50 -15.16 -9.91
CA LYS A 415 5.11 -15.79 -11.17
C LYS A 415 3.71 -16.39 -11.02
N GLY A 416 2.75 -15.86 -11.78
CA GLY A 416 1.35 -16.30 -11.72
C GLY A 416 0.48 -15.58 -10.69
N VAL A 417 1.03 -14.67 -9.90
CA VAL A 417 0.24 -13.76 -9.05
C VAL A 417 -0.43 -12.71 -9.94
N SER A 418 -1.72 -12.51 -9.77
CA SER A 418 -2.48 -11.44 -10.42
C SER A 418 -3.07 -10.49 -9.40
N LEU A 419 -3.05 -9.18 -9.70
CA LEU A 419 -3.61 -8.16 -8.83
C LEU A 419 -5.01 -7.79 -9.27
N LYS A 420 -5.93 -7.75 -8.31
CA LYS A 420 -7.28 -7.29 -8.53
C LYS A 420 -7.44 -5.86 -8.05
N TRP A 421 -7.98 -5.02 -8.91
CA TRP A 421 -8.19 -3.60 -8.67
C TRP A 421 -9.67 -3.23 -8.77
N SER A 422 -10.15 -2.38 -7.88
CA SER A 422 -11.50 -1.82 -8.03
C SER A 422 -11.57 -0.94 -9.28
N PRO A 423 -12.68 -0.97 -9.99
CA PRO A 423 -12.90 -0.07 -11.13
C PRO A 423 -12.96 1.39 -10.68
N GLY A 424 -12.90 2.30 -11.65
CA GLY A 424 -12.96 3.74 -11.39
C GLY A 424 -11.59 4.33 -11.02
N SER A 425 -11.63 5.46 -10.33
CA SER A 425 -10.46 6.26 -10.00
C SER A 425 -10.37 6.56 -8.50
N ALA A 426 -9.18 6.92 -8.04
CA ALA A 426 -8.98 7.48 -6.71
C ALA A 426 -8.15 8.76 -6.80
N MET A 427 -8.39 9.68 -5.87
CA MET A 427 -7.65 10.93 -5.74
C MET A 427 -7.32 11.19 -4.28
N VAL A 428 -6.11 11.72 -4.03
CA VAL A 428 -5.69 12.24 -2.73
C VAL A 428 -5.32 13.71 -2.85
N VAL A 429 -5.82 14.51 -1.94
CA VAL A 429 -5.44 15.92 -1.73
C VAL A 429 -4.65 15.99 -0.43
N VAL A 430 -3.41 16.47 -0.51
CA VAL A 430 -2.55 16.62 0.67
C VAL A 430 -2.83 17.97 1.31
N MET A 431 -3.13 17.93 2.62
CA MET A 431 -3.16 19.12 3.46
C MET A 431 -1.82 19.26 4.19
N ALA A 432 -1.20 20.41 4.06
CA ALA A 432 0.14 20.71 4.58
C ALA A 432 0.12 21.92 5.52
N SER A 433 1.06 21.98 6.47
CA SER A 433 1.25 23.14 7.34
C SER A 433 1.71 24.36 6.55
N ASN A 434 1.18 25.53 6.87
CA ASN A 434 1.62 26.79 6.27
C ASN A 434 3.15 26.96 6.41
N GLY A 435 3.79 27.34 5.30
CA GLY A 435 5.25 27.43 5.20
C GLY A 435 5.93 26.19 4.60
N TYR A 436 5.26 25.03 4.51
CA TYR A 436 5.81 23.86 3.83
C TYR A 436 6.04 24.15 2.31
N PRO A 437 7.17 23.70 1.68
CA PRO A 437 8.21 22.78 2.18
C PRO A 437 9.37 23.47 2.94
N GLY A 438 9.24 24.75 3.28
CA GLY A 438 10.17 25.49 4.13
C GLY A 438 9.93 25.25 5.62
N THR A 439 10.19 26.28 6.42
CA THR A 439 9.93 26.24 7.88
C THR A 439 8.43 26.40 8.14
N TYR A 440 7.89 25.55 9.01
CA TYR A 440 6.48 25.56 9.40
C TYR A 440 6.32 25.40 10.92
N GLU A 441 5.23 25.95 11.45
CA GLU A 441 4.86 25.81 12.86
C GLU A 441 4.23 24.44 13.14
N LYS A 442 4.32 24.00 14.41
CA LYS A 442 3.77 22.73 14.90
C LYS A 442 2.83 22.99 16.06
N GLY A 443 1.88 22.06 16.25
CA GLY A 443 0.99 22.08 17.40
C GLY A 443 -0.39 22.68 17.12
N SER A 444 -0.66 23.16 15.90
CA SER A 444 -2.02 23.64 15.54
C SER A 444 -3.04 22.50 15.55
N VAL A 445 -4.22 22.77 16.07
CA VAL A 445 -5.30 21.78 16.27
C VAL A 445 -6.06 21.58 14.95
N ILE A 446 -6.35 20.32 14.65
CA ILE A 446 -7.12 19.91 13.47
C ILE A 446 -8.45 19.31 13.94
N ARG A 447 -9.57 19.80 13.43
CA ARG A 447 -10.92 19.36 13.82
C ARG A 447 -11.69 18.78 12.64
N ASN A 448 -12.79 18.10 12.94
CA ASN A 448 -13.77 17.60 11.97
C ASN A 448 -13.18 16.58 10.98
N ILE A 449 -12.15 15.81 11.37
CA ILE A 449 -11.57 14.78 10.51
C ILE A 449 -12.57 13.62 10.33
N SER A 450 -13.28 13.23 11.39
CA SER A 450 -14.31 12.19 11.33
C SER A 450 -15.47 12.59 10.42
N GLU A 451 -15.91 13.84 10.53
CA GLU A 451 -16.98 14.40 9.69
C GLU A 451 -16.60 14.47 8.20
N ALA A 452 -15.31 14.59 7.92
CA ALA A 452 -14.80 14.49 6.56
C ALA A 452 -14.89 13.06 6.02
N GLU A 453 -14.58 12.05 6.83
CA GLU A 453 -14.72 10.63 6.45
C GLU A 453 -16.20 10.22 6.33
N ASP A 454 -17.09 10.77 7.14
CA ASP A 454 -18.53 10.45 7.15
C ASP A 454 -19.28 10.94 5.89
N ILE A 455 -18.64 11.76 5.04
CA ILE A 455 -19.24 12.21 3.76
C ILE A 455 -19.59 11.03 2.84
N SER A 456 -18.74 10.00 2.82
CA SER A 456 -18.96 8.80 1.99
C SER A 456 -18.06 7.65 2.48
N PRO A 457 -18.54 6.40 2.41
CA PRO A 457 -17.69 5.21 2.64
C PRO A 457 -16.49 5.11 1.68
N SER A 458 -16.50 5.89 0.60
CA SER A 458 -15.41 5.98 -0.37
C SER A 458 -14.35 7.02 0.00
N VAL A 459 -14.51 7.73 1.11
CA VAL A 459 -13.54 8.70 1.64
C VAL A 459 -12.72 8.08 2.76
N LYS A 460 -11.42 8.34 2.76
CA LYS A 460 -10.50 7.99 3.85
C LYS A 460 -9.47 9.10 4.04
N VAL A 461 -9.28 9.53 5.28
CA VAL A 461 -8.24 10.49 5.63
C VAL A 461 -7.02 9.75 6.16
N PHE A 462 -5.95 9.72 5.36
CA PHE A 462 -4.67 9.15 5.78
C PHE A 462 -3.85 10.19 6.51
N HIS A 463 -3.47 9.89 7.75
CA HIS A 463 -2.66 10.76 8.58
C HIS A 463 -1.17 10.59 8.27
N ALA A 464 -0.45 11.70 8.18
CA ALA A 464 1.01 11.75 8.09
C ALA A 464 1.58 12.43 9.34
N GLY A 465 1.87 13.72 9.28
CA GLY A 465 2.44 14.46 10.39
C GLY A 465 1.42 14.86 11.46
N THR A 466 0.79 13.90 12.12
CA THR A 466 -0.18 14.14 13.19
C THR A 466 0.23 13.53 14.52
N ALA A 467 -0.09 14.23 15.62
CA ALA A 467 0.01 13.74 17.00
C ALA A 467 -1.31 14.04 17.76
N LEU A 468 -1.38 13.65 19.03
CA LEU A 468 -2.44 14.08 19.93
C LEU A 468 -1.85 15.04 20.97
N ASP A 469 -2.60 16.10 21.28
CA ASP A 469 -2.31 16.95 22.42
C ASP A 469 -2.74 16.30 23.76
N SER A 470 -2.54 16.98 24.87
CA SER A 470 -2.92 16.52 26.20
C SER A 470 -4.43 16.37 26.40
N TYR A 471 -5.24 16.97 25.53
CA TYR A 471 -6.70 16.90 25.56
C TYR A 471 -7.24 15.83 24.59
N GLY A 472 -6.36 15.17 23.82
CA GLY A 472 -6.74 14.16 22.85
C GLY A 472 -7.16 14.70 21.49
N ASN A 473 -6.94 15.99 21.21
CA ASN A 473 -7.17 16.57 19.89
C ASN A 473 -6.04 16.23 18.94
N PHE A 474 -6.35 16.06 17.65
CA PHE A 474 -5.32 15.96 16.62
C PHE A 474 -4.61 17.29 16.44
N ILE A 475 -3.28 17.25 16.39
CA ILE A 475 -2.42 18.40 16.12
C ILE A 475 -1.47 18.10 14.96
N ALA A 476 -1.12 19.14 14.20
CA ALA A 476 -0.13 19.09 13.13
C ALA A 476 1.28 19.12 13.71
N VAL A 477 2.13 18.16 13.34
CA VAL A 477 3.54 18.05 13.77
C VAL A 477 4.52 17.85 12.61
N GLY A 478 4.02 17.81 11.38
CA GLY A 478 4.79 17.61 10.15
C GLY A 478 4.48 18.66 9.08
N GLY A 479 5.24 18.65 7.99
CA GLY A 479 4.99 19.52 6.84
C GLY A 479 3.73 19.06 6.07
N ARG A 480 3.72 17.81 5.57
CA ARG A 480 2.50 17.16 5.08
C ARG A 480 1.82 16.49 6.28
N VAL A 481 0.54 16.71 6.43
CA VAL A 481 -0.18 16.36 7.67
C VAL A 481 -1.31 15.37 7.43
N LEU A 482 -2.15 15.61 6.42
CA LEU A 482 -3.24 14.71 6.04
C LEU A 482 -3.23 14.46 4.54
N GLY A 483 -3.64 13.26 4.15
CA GLY A 483 -3.95 12.87 2.78
C GLY A 483 -5.44 12.54 2.66
N VAL A 484 -6.25 13.51 2.28
CA VAL A 484 -7.69 13.32 2.12
C VAL A 484 -7.95 12.60 0.81
N THR A 485 -8.34 11.34 0.90
CA THR A 485 -8.39 10.42 -0.24
C THR A 485 -9.81 9.98 -0.50
N ALA A 486 -10.22 9.99 -1.75
CA ALA A 486 -11.53 9.51 -2.16
C ALA A 486 -11.44 8.60 -3.39
N LYS A 487 -12.37 7.63 -3.46
CA LYS A 487 -12.60 6.76 -4.60
C LYS A 487 -13.92 7.12 -5.26
N GLY A 488 -13.95 7.16 -6.60
CA GLY A 488 -15.15 7.43 -7.39
C GLY A 488 -15.23 6.51 -8.61
N LYS A 489 -16.39 6.51 -9.28
CA LYS A 489 -16.58 5.77 -10.54
C LYS A 489 -15.66 6.28 -11.65
N ASP A 490 -15.27 7.54 -11.57
CA ASP A 490 -14.34 8.24 -12.45
C ASP A 490 -13.51 9.26 -11.65
N LEU A 491 -12.57 9.91 -12.31
CA LEU A 491 -11.68 10.88 -11.67
C LEU A 491 -12.42 12.15 -11.21
N GLN A 492 -13.48 12.55 -11.91
CA GLN A 492 -14.26 13.72 -11.53
C GLN A 492 -15.00 13.50 -10.21
N GLU A 493 -15.65 12.35 -10.06
CA GLU A 493 -16.33 12.00 -8.81
C GLU A 493 -15.35 11.83 -7.64
N ALA A 494 -14.21 11.15 -7.87
CA ALA A 494 -13.15 11.02 -6.86
C ALA A 494 -12.66 12.41 -6.39
N ARG A 495 -12.46 13.34 -7.34
CA ARG A 495 -12.06 14.72 -7.06
C ARG A 495 -13.11 15.46 -6.24
N ASP A 496 -14.37 15.43 -6.69
CA ASP A 496 -15.44 16.17 -6.03
C ASP A 496 -15.67 15.66 -4.59
N LEU A 497 -15.56 14.34 -4.36
CA LEU A 497 -15.62 13.75 -3.01
C LEU A 497 -14.40 14.15 -2.16
N ALA A 498 -13.19 14.09 -2.69
CA ALA A 498 -11.98 14.45 -1.95
C ALA A 498 -12.02 15.92 -1.50
N TYR A 499 -12.40 16.85 -2.39
CA TYR A 499 -12.48 18.27 -2.04
C TYR A 499 -13.62 18.59 -1.08
N ARG A 500 -14.78 17.95 -1.22
CA ARG A 500 -15.86 18.07 -0.23
C ARG A 500 -15.40 17.62 1.16
N ALA A 501 -14.59 16.58 1.23
CA ALA A 501 -14.03 16.12 2.49
C ALA A 501 -12.97 17.08 3.04
N VAL A 502 -12.09 17.60 2.20
CA VAL A 502 -11.12 18.65 2.59
C VAL A 502 -11.83 19.87 3.20
N GLU A 503 -12.94 20.33 2.59
CA GLU A 503 -13.70 21.49 3.04
C GLU A 503 -14.41 21.29 4.40
N LYS A 504 -14.57 20.05 4.86
CA LYS A 504 -15.10 19.74 6.21
C LYS A 504 -14.05 19.87 7.29
N ILE A 505 -12.77 19.69 6.96
CA ILE A 505 -11.69 19.75 7.93
C ILE A 505 -11.46 21.20 8.33
N ASP A 506 -11.59 21.48 9.63
CA ASP A 506 -11.30 22.79 10.23
C ASP A 506 -9.84 22.82 10.70
N TRP A 507 -8.99 23.45 9.88
CA TRP A 507 -7.58 23.67 10.16
C TRP A 507 -7.05 24.91 9.44
N GLN A 508 -7.05 26.06 10.15
CA GLN A 508 -6.70 27.38 9.58
C GLN A 508 -5.21 27.54 9.26
N GLU A 509 -4.34 26.84 10.00
CA GLU A 509 -2.89 26.86 9.82
C GLU A 509 -2.42 25.86 8.73
N GLY A 510 -3.36 25.25 8.04
CA GLY A 510 -3.12 24.35 6.92
C GLY A 510 -3.46 24.96 5.58
N PHE A 511 -2.87 24.41 4.53
CA PHE A 511 -3.22 24.70 3.15
C PHE A 511 -3.22 23.43 2.30
N TYR A 512 -3.83 23.52 1.13
CA TYR A 512 -3.86 22.47 0.12
C TYR A 512 -3.97 23.06 -1.27
N ARG A 513 -3.60 22.31 -2.29
CA ARG A 513 -3.82 22.67 -3.69
C ARG A 513 -5.26 22.46 -4.09
N ARG A 514 -5.83 23.37 -4.86
CA ARG A 514 -7.23 23.34 -5.34
C ARG A 514 -7.37 22.74 -6.73
N ASP A 515 -6.26 22.42 -7.37
CA ASP A 515 -6.20 22.00 -8.76
C ASP A 515 -5.73 20.55 -8.97
N ILE A 516 -5.66 19.71 -7.92
CA ILE A 516 -5.25 18.32 -8.07
C ILE A 516 -6.12 17.63 -9.12
N GLY A 517 -5.46 16.93 -10.05
CA GLY A 517 -6.14 16.26 -11.18
C GLY A 517 -6.40 17.13 -12.41
N TRP A 518 -6.00 18.42 -12.40
CA TRP A 518 -6.30 19.36 -13.49
C TRP A 518 -5.74 18.90 -14.85
N ARG A 519 -4.67 18.11 -14.89
CA ARG A 519 -4.07 17.59 -16.12
C ARG A 519 -4.93 16.52 -16.80
N ALA A 520 -5.68 15.75 -16.02
CA ALA A 520 -6.49 14.63 -16.49
C ALA A 520 -7.97 14.97 -16.66
N LEU A 521 -8.42 16.09 -16.10
CA LEU A 521 -9.80 16.52 -16.17
C LEU A 521 -9.99 17.65 -17.21
N PRO A 522 -11.08 17.61 -18.01
CA PRO A 522 -11.35 18.71 -18.94
C PRO A 522 -11.56 20.00 -18.17
N ARG A 523 -10.92 21.09 -18.62
CA ARG A 523 -11.15 22.42 -18.05
C ARG A 523 -12.63 22.75 -18.23
N LYS A 524 -13.37 22.99 -17.13
CA LYS A 524 -14.70 23.60 -17.22
C LYS A 524 -14.51 24.93 -17.98
N LYS A 525 -15.13 25.04 -19.17
CA LYS A 525 -15.22 26.34 -19.82
C LYS A 525 -16.00 27.22 -18.85
N THR A 526 -15.33 28.19 -18.25
CA THR A 526 -16.01 29.28 -17.57
C THR A 526 -16.84 29.97 -18.66
N SER A 527 -18.17 29.78 -18.61
CA SER A 527 -19.10 30.60 -19.37
C SER A 527 -18.88 32.03 -18.88
N SER A 528 -18.20 32.82 -19.72
CA SER A 528 -18.09 34.28 -19.59
C SER A 528 -19.46 34.91 -19.69
#